data_9c777454e73fb7c03bba54e773c321f2
#
_entry.id   9c777454e73fb7c03bba54e773c321f2
#
_cell.length_a   1.000
_cell.length_b   1.000
_cell.length_c   1.000
_cell.angle_alpha   90.00
_cell.angle_beta   90.00
_cell.angle_gamma   90.00
#
_symmetry.space_group_name_H-M   'P 1'
#
loop_
_entity.id
_entity.type
_entity.pdbx_description
1 polymer ?
#
loop_
_entity_poly.entity_id
_entity_poly.type
_entity_poly.pdbx_seq_one_letter_code
_entity_poly.pdbx_strand_id
1 'polypeptide(L)'
;ITGKGYFFKVDEANRHRPDCYKDLGLDIKASNLCTEIMLHSSEEYTYTCVLSSMNVAKYDEWKDTDAVYWATIFLDCVAQEFIDKAKDIKGLEKAVAFTEKGRALGLGQCGLHTYVQSKSVPFESLEAKWYSNKIASYIQEEALTASQDMALELGKPEWCYRSELRNTHLIAIAPTKSTALIMGGISEGINPDPKVVFNQNTSAGEVERITPIFLQLMKDKGVYTKKNIKSIEDAFGSCQHV
;
A
#
# COMPACT_ATOMS: atom_id res chain seq x y z
N ILE A 1 29.84 6.54 -9.22
CA ILE A 1 28.86 6.65 -8.14
C ILE A 1 27.49 6.80 -8.81
N THR A 2 26.61 5.84 -8.62
CA THR A 2 25.34 5.74 -9.36
C THR A 2 24.19 6.50 -8.68
N GLY A 3 24.36 7.03 -7.45
CA GLY A 3 23.29 7.63 -6.67
C GLY A 3 22.18 6.63 -6.24
N LYS A 4 22.41 5.33 -6.42
CA LYS A 4 21.47 4.27 -6.03
C LYS A 4 21.78 3.80 -4.61
N GLY A 5 20.76 3.47 -3.86
CA GLY A 5 20.82 2.98 -2.50
C GLY A 5 19.93 3.79 -1.55
N TYR A 6 19.76 3.26 -0.33
CA TYR A 6 18.89 3.85 0.68
C TYR A 6 19.63 3.93 2.00
N PHE A 7 19.35 4.99 2.77
CA PHE A 7 19.73 5.07 4.17
C PHE A 7 18.53 4.62 5.01
N PHE A 8 18.73 3.59 5.81
CA PHE A 8 17.70 3.07 6.70
C PHE A 8 18.07 3.35 8.15
N LYS A 9 17.17 4.05 8.86
CA LYS A 9 17.35 4.36 10.29
C LYS A 9 16.83 3.21 11.14
N VAL A 10 17.66 2.24 11.39
CA VAL A 10 17.34 1.01 12.15
C VAL A 10 16.77 1.34 13.52
N ASP A 11 17.35 2.32 14.23
CA ASP A 11 16.91 2.73 15.57
C ASP A 11 15.47 3.26 15.56
N GLU A 12 15.11 4.07 14.55
CA GLU A 12 13.75 4.57 14.41
C GLU A 12 12.75 3.45 14.10
N ALA A 13 13.10 2.54 13.20
CA ALA A 13 12.25 1.40 12.89
C ALA A 13 12.00 0.54 14.16
N ASN A 14 13.04 0.27 14.93
CA ASN A 14 12.91 -0.50 16.17
C ASN A 14 12.20 0.26 17.29
N ARG A 15 12.29 1.59 17.35
CA ARG A 15 11.55 2.39 18.30
C ARG A 15 10.04 2.28 18.07
N HIS A 16 9.60 2.22 16.82
CA HIS A 16 8.20 2.19 16.39
C HIS A 16 7.67 0.80 16.05
N ARG A 17 8.46 -0.25 16.25
CA ARG A 17 8.01 -1.63 16.03
C ARG A 17 6.83 -1.99 16.94
N PRO A 18 5.95 -2.93 16.54
CA PRO A 18 4.80 -3.31 17.35
C PRO A 18 5.21 -3.92 18.68
N ASP A 19 4.32 -3.84 19.69
CA ASP A 19 4.63 -4.27 21.05
C ASP A 19 4.96 -5.77 21.11
N CYS A 20 4.31 -6.61 20.32
CA CYS A 20 4.65 -8.02 20.23
C CYS A 20 6.13 -8.26 19.81
N TYR A 21 6.68 -7.39 18.95
CA TYR A 21 8.10 -7.44 18.60
C TYR A 21 9.01 -6.96 19.74
N LYS A 22 8.58 -5.91 20.48
CA LYS A 22 9.33 -5.42 21.65
C LYS A 22 9.39 -6.48 22.75
N ASP A 23 8.26 -7.11 23.05
CA ASP A 23 8.15 -8.13 24.09
C ASP A 23 8.99 -9.36 23.82
N LEU A 24 9.18 -9.71 22.56
CA LEU A 24 9.93 -10.88 22.11
C LEU A 24 11.36 -10.59 21.69
N GLY A 25 11.78 -9.31 21.69
CA GLY A 25 13.12 -8.92 21.23
C GLY A 25 13.35 -9.12 19.73
N LEU A 26 12.29 -9.04 18.92
CA LEU A 26 12.37 -9.20 17.47
C LEU A 26 12.81 -7.89 16.81
N ASP A 27 14.07 -7.80 16.44
CA ASP A 27 14.66 -6.60 15.86
C ASP A 27 14.44 -6.54 14.35
N ILE A 28 14.17 -5.32 13.87
CA ILE A 28 14.15 -4.95 12.47
C ILE A 28 15.56 -4.54 12.06
N LYS A 29 16.13 -5.17 11.03
CA LYS A 29 17.50 -4.91 10.58
C LYS A 29 17.57 -4.18 9.24
N ALA A 30 16.55 -4.32 8.41
CA ALA A 30 16.48 -3.73 7.08
C ALA A 30 15.01 -3.57 6.65
N SER A 31 14.79 -2.82 5.59
CA SER A 31 13.51 -2.82 4.85
C SER A 31 13.62 -3.68 3.59
N ASN A 32 12.49 -3.92 2.93
CA ASN A 32 12.47 -4.45 1.56
C ASN A 32 12.98 -3.41 0.54
N LEU A 33 13.06 -3.80 -0.74
CA LEU A 33 13.55 -2.94 -1.82
C LEU A 33 12.73 -1.64 -1.98
N CYS A 34 11.41 -1.73 -1.84
CA CYS A 34 10.51 -0.59 -1.98
C CYS A 34 10.35 0.24 -0.70
N THR A 35 11.00 -0.16 0.40
CA THR A 35 11.08 0.54 1.69
C THR A 35 9.78 0.66 2.50
N GLU A 36 8.71 -0.04 2.11
CA GLU A 36 7.43 -0.03 2.84
C GLU A 36 7.32 -1.14 3.90
N ILE A 37 8.20 -2.15 3.87
CA ILE A 37 8.15 -3.30 4.78
C ILE A 37 9.30 -3.25 5.77
N MET A 38 8.96 -3.26 7.05
CA MET A 38 9.92 -3.24 8.17
C MET A 38 9.59 -4.40 9.12
N LEU A 39 10.08 -5.59 8.79
CA LEU A 39 9.80 -6.82 9.51
C LEU A 39 11.10 -7.42 10.08
N HIS A 40 10.95 -8.28 11.09
CA HIS A 40 12.06 -9.01 11.69
C HIS A 40 12.70 -9.98 10.70
N SER A 41 14.01 -10.06 10.72
CA SER A 41 14.80 -11.09 10.04
C SER A 41 16.00 -11.51 10.87
N SER A 42 16.37 -12.79 10.81
CA SER A 42 17.49 -13.36 11.54
C SER A 42 18.12 -14.52 10.76
N GLU A 43 18.98 -15.28 11.39
CA GLU A 43 19.50 -16.52 10.80
C GLU A 43 18.39 -17.59 10.67
N GLU A 44 17.37 -17.56 11.52
CA GLU A 44 16.25 -18.51 11.54
C GLU A 44 15.06 -18.04 10.71
N TYR A 45 14.92 -16.73 10.45
CA TYR A 45 13.74 -16.15 9.84
C TYR A 45 14.05 -15.27 8.64
N THR A 46 13.35 -15.52 7.56
CA THR A 46 13.28 -14.65 6.39
C THR A 46 11.84 -14.12 6.26
N TYR A 47 11.65 -12.81 6.36
CA TYR A 47 10.30 -12.26 6.30
C TYR A 47 9.68 -12.39 4.91
N THR A 48 8.36 -12.50 4.90
CA THR A 48 7.52 -12.57 3.71
C THR A 48 6.64 -11.33 3.60
N CYS A 49 6.36 -10.91 2.37
CA CYS A 49 5.46 -9.79 2.09
C CYS A 49 4.13 -10.34 1.57
N VAL A 50 3.06 -10.22 2.38
CA VAL A 50 1.69 -10.58 2.00
C VAL A 50 0.91 -9.29 1.83
N LEU A 51 0.80 -8.81 0.60
CA LEU A 51 0.37 -7.45 0.28
C LEU A 51 -0.91 -7.42 -0.58
N SER A 52 -1.75 -6.44 -0.29
CA SER A 52 -2.84 -5.99 -1.17
C SER A 52 -3.04 -4.48 -1.01
N SER A 53 -3.87 -3.88 -1.87
CA SER A 53 -4.14 -2.44 -1.81
C SER A 53 -5.59 -2.14 -2.15
N MET A 54 -6.24 -1.34 -1.31
CA MET A 54 -7.58 -0.80 -1.57
C MET A 54 -7.53 0.27 -2.66
N ASN A 55 -8.46 0.22 -3.60
CA ASN A 55 -8.61 1.26 -4.62
C ASN A 55 -9.34 2.48 -4.05
N VAL A 56 -8.56 3.45 -3.57
CA VAL A 56 -9.08 4.68 -2.95
C VAL A 56 -9.81 5.58 -3.95
N ALA A 57 -9.50 5.50 -5.25
CA ALA A 57 -10.26 6.23 -6.26
C ALA A 57 -11.76 5.87 -6.23
N LYS A 58 -12.09 4.71 -5.65
CA LYS A 58 -13.46 4.21 -5.45
C LYS A 58 -13.88 4.18 -3.97
N TYR A 59 -13.24 5.00 -3.13
CA TYR A 59 -13.51 5.03 -1.69
C TYR A 59 -14.99 5.17 -1.35
N ASP A 60 -15.71 6.06 -2.03
CA ASP A 60 -17.13 6.29 -1.79
C ASP A 60 -18.04 5.08 -2.13
N GLU A 61 -17.53 4.12 -2.94
CA GLU A 61 -18.26 2.89 -3.28
C GLU A 61 -18.11 1.80 -2.20
N TRP A 62 -17.00 1.79 -1.45
CA TRP A 62 -16.71 0.71 -0.51
C TRP A 62 -16.59 1.13 0.96
N LYS A 63 -16.54 2.42 1.29
CA LYS A 63 -16.35 2.94 2.67
C LYS A 63 -17.42 2.51 3.68
N ASP A 64 -18.62 2.18 3.22
CA ASP A 64 -19.74 1.77 4.07
C ASP A 64 -20.03 0.26 3.90
N THR A 65 -19.01 -0.54 3.53
CA THR A 65 -19.09 -1.97 3.32
C THR A 65 -17.99 -2.70 4.08
N ASP A 66 -18.08 -4.02 4.21
CA ASP A 66 -17.07 -4.87 4.86
C ASP A 66 -15.84 -5.15 3.97
N ALA A 67 -15.60 -4.34 2.92
CA ALA A 67 -14.57 -4.63 1.92
C ALA A 67 -13.15 -4.70 2.53
N VAL A 68 -12.81 -3.81 3.45
CA VAL A 68 -11.49 -3.79 4.12
C VAL A 68 -11.37 -4.98 5.08
N TYR A 69 -12.43 -5.28 5.82
CA TYR A 69 -12.50 -6.43 6.73
C TYR A 69 -12.23 -7.73 5.97
N TRP A 70 -12.95 -7.99 4.88
CA TRP A 70 -12.76 -9.19 4.06
C TRP A 70 -11.43 -9.21 3.31
N ALA A 71 -10.90 -8.05 2.89
CA ALA A 71 -9.57 -7.97 2.30
C ALA A 71 -8.47 -8.38 3.29
N THR A 72 -8.63 -8.05 4.57
CA THR A 72 -7.70 -8.44 5.63
C THR A 72 -7.76 -9.95 5.87
N ILE A 73 -8.94 -10.53 5.98
CA ILE A 73 -9.12 -11.99 6.10
C ILE A 73 -8.53 -12.71 4.88
N PHE A 74 -8.79 -12.18 3.67
CA PHE A 74 -8.23 -12.75 2.44
C PHE A 74 -6.70 -12.80 2.48
N LEU A 75 -6.04 -11.75 2.97
CA LEU A 75 -4.58 -11.75 3.11
C LEU A 75 -4.09 -12.80 4.12
N ASP A 76 -4.81 -13.02 5.22
CA ASP A 76 -4.47 -14.09 6.16
C ASP A 76 -4.64 -15.48 5.53
N CYS A 77 -5.65 -15.66 4.68
CA CYS A 77 -5.80 -16.88 3.87
C CYS A 77 -4.65 -17.06 2.87
N VAL A 78 -4.18 -15.98 2.24
CA VAL A 78 -2.99 -16.02 1.35
C VAL A 78 -1.73 -16.42 2.13
N ALA A 79 -1.57 -15.91 3.37
CA ALA A 79 -0.47 -16.33 4.23
C ALA A 79 -0.57 -17.83 4.57
N GLN A 80 -1.77 -18.35 4.83
CA GLN A 80 -2.00 -19.79 5.06
C GLN A 80 -1.69 -20.61 3.83
N GLU A 81 -2.16 -20.20 2.67
CA GLU A 81 -1.89 -20.89 1.40
C GLU A 81 -0.39 -20.93 1.08
N PHE A 82 0.35 -19.86 1.39
CA PHE A 82 1.81 -19.85 1.29
C PHE A 82 2.44 -20.91 2.20
N ILE A 83 2.05 -20.96 3.48
CA ILE A 83 2.55 -21.95 4.45
C ILE A 83 2.31 -23.38 3.90
N ASP A 84 1.09 -23.67 3.50
CA ASP A 84 0.69 -25.03 3.06
C ASP A 84 1.44 -25.47 1.80
N LYS A 85 1.70 -24.57 0.88
CA LYS A 85 2.41 -24.89 -0.36
C LYS A 85 3.94 -24.87 -0.22
N ALA A 86 4.47 -24.04 0.67
CA ALA A 86 5.90 -23.82 0.80
C ALA A 86 6.59 -24.73 1.82
N LYS A 87 5.86 -25.34 2.76
CA LYS A 87 6.42 -26.11 3.89
C LYS A 87 7.32 -27.27 3.48
N ASP A 88 7.07 -27.88 2.30
CA ASP A 88 7.84 -28.99 1.78
C ASP A 88 8.87 -28.56 0.71
N ILE A 89 9.03 -27.26 0.47
CA ILE A 89 9.96 -26.73 -0.53
C ILE A 89 11.29 -26.37 0.13
N LYS A 90 12.35 -27.13 -0.25
CA LYS A 90 13.70 -26.86 0.24
C LYS A 90 14.16 -25.45 -0.04
N GLY A 91 14.61 -24.75 1.02
CA GLY A 91 15.11 -23.38 0.98
C GLY A 91 14.05 -22.32 1.36
N LEU A 92 12.79 -22.72 1.62
CA LEU A 92 11.73 -21.84 2.10
C LEU A 92 11.43 -22.01 3.60
N GLU A 93 12.16 -22.87 4.30
CA GLU A 93 11.91 -23.21 5.71
C GLU A 93 11.86 -21.95 6.61
N LYS A 94 12.79 -21.02 6.40
CA LYS A 94 12.88 -19.76 7.18
C LYS A 94 11.72 -18.80 6.87
N ALA A 95 11.23 -18.79 5.63
CA ALA A 95 10.11 -17.97 5.22
C ALA A 95 8.77 -18.55 5.75
N VAL A 96 8.64 -19.86 5.72
CA VAL A 96 7.49 -20.58 6.31
C VAL A 96 7.45 -20.33 7.82
N ALA A 97 8.56 -20.55 8.53
CA ALA A 97 8.65 -20.33 9.98
C ALA A 97 8.31 -18.88 10.38
N PHE A 98 8.78 -17.89 9.59
CA PHE A 98 8.40 -16.48 9.79
C PHE A 98 6.89 -16.28 9.65
N THR A 99 6.32 -16.81 8.57
CA THR A 99 4.90 -16.61 8.26
C THR A 99 3.99 -17.30 9.29
N GLU A 100 4.34 -18.51 9.72
CA GLU A 100 3.61 -19.24 10.76
C GLU A 100 3.60 -18.49 12.11
N LYS A 101 4.75 -17.95 12.50
CA LYS A 101 4.91 -17.32 13.82
C LYS A 101 4.34 -15.91 13.90
N GLY A 102 4.33 -15.16 12.81
CA GLY A 102 3.98 -13.75 12.83
C GLY A 102 2.74 -13.37 12.02
N ARG A 103 2.43 -14.11 10.95
CA ARG A 103 1.31 -13.83 10.03
C ARG A 103 1.21 -12.35 9.66
N ALA A 104 2.35 -11.72 9.34
CA ALA A 104 2.41 -10.31 9.01
C ALA A 104 1.73 -10.03 7.66
N LEU A 105 0.78 -9.11 7.68
CA LEU A 105 0.02 -8.66 6.51
C LEU A 105 0.38 -7.21 6.17
N GLY A 106 0.09 -6.80 4.94
CA GLY A 106 0.28 -5.44 4.49
C GLY A 106 -0.85 -5.01 3.56
N LEU A 107 -2.00 -4.66 4.15
CA LEU A 107 -3.08 -4.04 3.40
C LEU A 107 -2.79 -2.55 3.25
N GLY A 108 -2.62 -2.10 2.02
CA GLY A 108 -2.33 -0.70 1.69
C GLY A 108 -3.45 -0.04 0.91
N GLN A 109 -3.08 1.04 0.23
CA GLN A 109 -3.99 1.81 -0.61
C GLN A 109 -3.28 2.31 -1.86
N CYS A 110 -4.05 2.54 -2.93
CA CYS A 110 -3.60 3.21 -4.15
C CYS A 110 -4.72 4.13 -4.66
N GLY A 111 -4.36 5.13 -5.47
CA GLY A 111 -5.34 6.04 -6.03
C GLY A 111 -5.71 7.24 -5.15
N LEU A 112 -4.93 7.57 -4.11
CA LEU A 112 -5.24 8.69 -3.23
C LEU A 112 -5.27 10.02 -3.99
N HIS A 113 -4.27 10.30 -4.83
CA HIS A 113 -4.25 11.53 -5.64
C HIS A 113 -5.43 11.57 -6.61
N THR A 114 -5.75 10.46 -7.28
CA THR A 114 -6.93 10.34 -8.14
C THR A 114 -8.23 10.67 -7.40
N TYR A 115 -8.39 10.17 -6.17
CA TYR A 115 -9.55 10.47 -5.34
C TYR A 115 -9.65 11.96 -4.98
N VAL A 116 -8.54 12.54 -4.52
CA VAL A 116 -8.47 13.97 -4.16
C VAL A 116 -8.76 14.85 -5.37
N GLN A 117 -8.21 14.52 -6.56
CA GLN A 117 -8.53 15.20 -7.81
C GLN A 117 -10.03 15.10 -8.16
N SER A 118 -10.67 13.95 -7.94
CA SER A 118 -12.11 13.77 -8.21
C SER A 118 -12.98 14.69 -7.37
N LYS A 119 -12.48 15.13 -6.21
CA LYS A 119 -13.13 16.12 -5.34
C LYS A 119 -12.77 17.57 -5.70
N SER A 120 -11.95 17.78 -6.73
CA SER A 120 -11.39 19.10 -7.10
C SER A 120 -10.63 19.77 -5.95
N VAL A 121 -9.96 18.98 -5.12
CA VAL A 121 -9.18 19.43 -3.95
C VAL A 121 -7.68 19.45 -4.30
N PRO A 122 -6.95 20.55 -4.05
CA PRO A 122 -5.51 20.58 -4.23
C PRO A 122 -4.81 19.57 -3.31
N PHE A 123 -3.84 18.82 -3.84
CA PHE A 123 -3.19 17.72 -3.11
C PHE A 123 -2.45 18.19 -1.85
N GLU A 124 -1.86 19.40 -1.87
CA GLU A 124 -1.13 19.98 -0.73
C GLU A 124 -2.04 20.67 0.31
N SER A 125 -3.37 20.65 0.09
CA SER A 125 -4.31 21.34 0.98
C SER A 125 -4.54 20.59 2.29
N LEU A 126 -5.03 21.30 3.30
CA LEU A 126 -5.48 20.69 4.56
C LEU A 126 -6.67 19.74 4.36
N GLU A 127 -7.50 20.01 3.35
CA GLU A 127 -8.63 19.15 3.00
C GLU A 127 -8.16 17.80 2.43
N ALA A 128 -7.14 17.79 1.57
CA ALA A 128 -6.52 16.56 1.08
C ALA A 128 -5.91 15.75 2.22
N LYS A 129 -5.24 16.41 3.18
CA LYS A 129 -4.72 15.76 4.39
C LYS A 129 -5.84 15.16 5.24
N TRP A 130 -6.97 15.85 5.35
CA TRP A 130 -8.14 15.33 6.06
C TRP A 130 -8.69 14.06 5.38
N TYR A 131 -8.86 14.06 4.05
CA TYR A 131 -9.25 12.85 3.32
C TYR A 131 -8.27 11.70 3.52
N SER A 132 -6.97 11.98 3.40
CA SER A 132 -5.92 10.97 3.60
C SER A 132 -6.00 10.33 4.99
N ASN A 133 -6.12 11.14 6.04
CA ASN A 133 -6.23 10.66 7.41
C ASN A 133 -7.51 9.83 7.61
N LYS A 134 -8.66 10.34 7.14
CA LYS A 134 -9.95 9.64 7.25
C LYS A 134 -9.91 8.26 6.61
N ILE A 135 -9.37 8.17 5.39
CA ILE A 135 -9.28 6.92 4.65
C ILE A 135 -8.33 5.95 5.34
N ALA A 136 -7.14 6.43 5.74
CA ALA A 136 -6.15 5.60 6.39
C ALA A 136 -6.64 5.07 7.76
N SER A 137 -7.29 5.91 8.58
CA SER A 137 -7.89 5.49 9.85
C SER A 137 -8.97 4.43 9.64
N TYR A 138 -9.86 4.62 8.67
CA TYR A 138 -10.89 3.65 8.35
C TYR A 138 -10.31 2.29 7.95
N ILE A 139 -9.31 2.26 7.06
CA ILE A 139 -8.63 1.02 6.66
C ILE A 139 -7.97 0.35 7.88
N GLN A 140 -7.32 1.12 8.74
CA GLN A 140 -6.67 0.60 9.93
C GLN A 140 -7.67 0.01 10.94
N GLU A 141 -8.77 0.70 11.22
CA GLU A 141 -9.80 0.27 12.17
C GLU A 141 -10.46 -1.05 11.73
N GLU A 142 -10.86 -1.14 10.46
CA GLU A 142 -11.45 -2.36 9.91
C GLU A 142 -10.46 -3.53 9.87
N ALA A 143 -9.20 -3.28 9.53
CA ALA A 143 -8.17 -4.31 9.53
C ALA A 143 -7.87 -4.82 10.96
N LEU A 144 -7.87 -3.92 11.96
CA LEU A 144 -7.73 -4.29 13.36
C LEU A 144 -8.89 -5.19 13.83
N THR A 145 -10.12 -4.80 13.51
CA THR A 145 -11.33 -5.59 13.84
C THR A 145 -11.24 -6.98 13.21
N ALA A 146 -10.91 -7.08 11.93
CA ALA A 146 -10.76 -8.37 11.26
C ALA A 146 -9.68 -9.26 11.91
N SER A 147 -8.55 -8.68 12.31
CA SER A 147 -7.48 -9.44 12.96
C SER A 147 -7.85 -9.89 14.38
N GLN A 148 -8.64 -9.10 15.12
CA GLN A 148 -9.19 -9.47 16.43
C GLN A 148 -10.17 -10.64 16.31
N ASP A 149 -11.12 -10.56 15.39
CA ASP A 149 -12.10 -11.62 15.15
C ASP A 149 -11.41 -12.92 14.71
N MET A 150 -10.45 -12.84 13.78
CA MET A 150 -9.64 -14.00 13.40
C MET A 150 -8.82 -14.57 14.58
N ALA A 151 -8.36 -13.74 15.50
CA ALA A 151 -7.65 -14.21 16.70
C ALA A 151 -8.57 -15.02 17.63
N LEU A 152 -9.84 -14.62 17.74
CA LEU A 152 -10.85 -15.33 18.53
C LEU A 152 -11.28 -16.65 17.88
N GLU A 153 -11.49 -16.65 16.57
CA GLU A 153 -12.01 -17.82 15.85
C GLU A 153 -10.93 -18.84 15.49
N LEU A 154 -9.76 -18.37 15.02
CA LEU A 154 -8.69 -19.22 14.46
C LEU A 154 -7.47 -19.34 15.39
N GLY A 155 -7.49 -18.62 16.52
CA GLY A 155 -6.38 -18.56 17.45
C GLY A 155 -5.27 -17.60 17.00
N LYS A 156 -4.26 -17.48 17.86
CA LYS A 156 -3.14 -16.54 17.70
C LYS A 156 -1.82 -17.27 17.41
N PRO A 157 -1.01 -16.79 16.47
CA PRO A 157 0.32 -17.36 16.25
C PRO A 157 1.27 -17.00 17.41
N GLU A 158 2.42 -17.66 17.44
CA GLU A 158 3.38 -17.55 18.54
C GLU A 158 3.76 -16.10 18.89
N TRP A 159 4.02 -15.26 17.89
CA TRP A 159 4.43 -13.87 18.14
C TRP A 159 3.31 -12.94 18.56
N CYS A 160 2.06 -13.38 18.42
CA CYS A 160 0.87 -12.62 18.84
C CYS A 160 0.23 -13.12 20.12
N TYR A 161 0.84 -14.06 20.86
CA TYR A 161 0.20 -14.73 22.01
C TYR A 161 -0.21 -13.76 23.13
N ARG A 162 0.47 -12.63 23.29
CA ARG A 162 0.14 -11.55 24.24
C ARG A 162 -0.72 -10.44 23.64
N SER A 163 -0.89 -10.42 22.34
CA SER A 163 -1.70 -9.46 21.61
C SER A 163 -3.16 -9.91 21.56
N GLU A 164 -4.07 -8.99 21.29
CA GLU A 164 -5.45 -9.32 20.92
C GLU A 164 -5.59 -9.64 19.42
N LEU A 165 -4.52 -9.48 18.64
CA LEU A 165 -4.50 -9.64 17.20
C LEU A 165 -3.96 -11.02 16.80
N ARG A 166 -4.38 -11.49 15.62
CA ARG A 166 -3.80 -12.65 14.96
C ARG A 166 -2.55 -12.31 14.15
N ASN A 167 -2.37 -11.06 13.75
CA ASN A 167 -1.33 -10.63 12.82
C ASN A 167 -0.40 -9.62 13.48
N THR A 168 0.91 -9.78 13.35
CA THR A 168 1.89 -8.84 13.93
C THR A 168 1.85 -7.47 13.25
N HIS A 169 1.51 -7.43 11.96
CA HIS A 169 1.36 -6.24 11.14
C HIS A 169 0.12 -6.39 10.26
N LEU A 170 -0.52 -5.28 9.92
CA LEU A 170 -1.76 -5.25 9.13
C LEU A 170 -1.66 -4.33 7.92
N ILE A 171 -0.92 -3.22 8.04
CA ILE A 171 -0.90 -2.15 7.07
C ILE A 171 0.50 -2.00 6.46
N ALA A 172 0.55 -1.87 5.14
CA ALA A 172 1.74 -1.44 4.41
C ALA A 172 1.33 -0.74 3.12
N ILE A 173 1.95 0.39 2.81
CA ILE A 173 1.64 1.16 1.61
C ILE A 173 2.65 0.83 0.51
N ALA A 174 2.30 -0.16 -0.29
CA ALA A 174 3.11 -0.58 -1.43
C ALA A 174 3.09 0.47 -2.56
N PRO A 175 4.12 0.52 -3.42
CA PRO A 175 4.16 1.44 -4.56
C PRO A 175 3.02 1.27 -5.58
N THR A 176 2.50 0.06 -5.76
CA THR A 176 1.35 -0.31 -6.62
C THR A 176 1.48 0.09 -8.10
N LYS A 177 2.68 0.23 -8.62
CA LYS A 177 2.92 0.73 -9.98
C LYS A 177 2.12 -0.01 -11.07
N SER A 178 2.21 -1.34 -11.10
CA SER A 178 1.47 -2.17 -12.07
C SER A 178 0.00 -2.30 -11.70
N THR A 179 -0.31 -2.43 -10.41
CA THR A 179 -1.67 -2.57 -9.90
C THR A 179 -2.51 -1.32 -10.18
N ALA A 180 -1.97 -0.12 -9.96
CA ALA A 180 -2.64 1.13 -10.26
C ALA A 180 -2.99 1.27 -11.75
N LEU A 181 -2.12 0.78 -12.63
CA LEU A 181 -2.37 0.75 -14.07
C LEU A 181 -3.53 -0.18 -14.43
N ILE A 182 -3.55 -1.40 -13.87
CA ILE A 182 -4.61 -2.40 -14.08
C ILE A 182 -5.95 -1.90 -13.51
N MET A 183 -5.91 -1.18 -12.40
CA MET A 183 -7.10 -0.59 -11.75
C MET A 183 -7.67 0.65 -12.47
N GLY A 184 -7.29 0.89 -13.73
CA GLY A 184 -7.84 1.97 -14.55
C GLY A 184 -6.95 3.21 -14.65
N GLY A 185 -5.65 3.06 -14.39
CA GLY A 185 -4.69 4.16 -14.51
C GLY A 185 -4.81 5.21 -13.40
N ILE A 186 -5.16 4.77 -12.20
CA ILE A 186 -5.20 5.59 -10.99
C ILE A 186 -3.78 5.92 -10.50
N SER A 187 -3.65 6.85 -9.56
CA SER A 187 -2.36 7.22 -8.97
C SER A 187 -1.74 6.08 -8.14
N GLU A 188 -0.42 6.03 -8.08
CA GLU A 188 0.34 4.97 -7.41
C GLU A 188 0.39 5.22 -5.89
N GLY A 189 0.02 4.22 -5.10
CA GLY A 189 0.04 4.31 -3.64
C GLY A 189 -0.68 5.54 -3.11
N ILE A 190 0.03 6.32 -2.30
CA ILE A 190 -0.43 7.60 -1.76
C ILE A 190 0.23 8.80 -2.44
N ASN A 191 1.03 8.56 -3.48
CA ASN A 191 1.79 9.60 -4.14
C ASN A 191 0.96 10.37 -5.16
N PRO A 192 1.23 11.67 -5.38
CA PRO A 192 0.69 12.38 -6.51
C PRO A 192 1.30 11.86 -7.81
N ASP A 193 0.54 11.92 -8.91
CA ASP A 193 1.11 11.71 -10.23
C ASP A 193 2.16 12.79 -10.53
N PRO A 194 3.27 12.44 -11.17
CA PRO A 194 4.37 13.38 -11.42
C PRO A 194 3.97 14.51 -12.39
N LYS A 195 3.02 14.21 -13.28
CA LYS A 195 2.42 15.14 -14.24
C LYS A 195 1.03 14.64 -14.62
N VAL A 196 0.20 15.50 -15.17
CA VAL A 196 -1.13 15.12 -15.69
C VAL A 196 -1.05 14.36 -17.01
N VAL A 197 0.01 14.59 -17.78
CA VAL A 197 0.38 13.85 -18.99
C VAL A 197 1.85 13.43 -18.84
N PHE A 198 2.16 12.17 -18.92
CA PHE A 198 3.52 11.66 -18.73
C PHE A 198 3.74 10.29 -19.38
N ASN A 199 5.00 10.00 -19.72
CA ASN A 199 5.40 8.68 -20.18
C ASN A 199 5.80 7.81 -18.97
N GLN A 200 5.17 6.64 -18.88
CA GLN A 200 5.48 5.64 -17.88
C GLN A 200 6.24 4.48 -18.49
N ASN A 201 7.45 4.22 -17.98
CA ASN A 201 8.21 3.03 -18.34
C ASN A 201 7.62 1.79 -17.63
N THR A 202 7.20 0.82 -18.42
CA THR A 202 6.72 -0.48 -17.96
C THR A 202 7.63 -1.59 -18.46
N SER A 203 7.45 -2.81 -17.98
CA SER A 203 8.14 -3.99 -18.50
C SER A 203 7.81 -4.29 -19.97
N ALA A 204 6.67 -3.80 -20.47
CA ALA A 204 6.21 -3.93 -21.85
C ALA A 204 6.64 -2.76 -22.77
N GLY A 205 7.34 -1.75 -22.21
CA GLY A 205 7.78 -0.56 -22.94
C GLY A 205 7.27 0.74 -22.33
N GLU A 206 7.46 1.83 -23.04
CA GLU A 206 7.02 3.16 -22.66
C GLU A 206 5.56 3.38 -23.07
N VAL A 207 4.74 3.82 -22.12
CA VAL A 207 3.31 4.11 -22.34
C VAL A 207 3.03 5.55 -21.97
N GLU A 208 2.50 6.33 -22.90
CA GLU A 208 1.99 7.66 -22.62
C GLU A 208 0.71 7.56 -21.78
N ARG A 209 0.67 8.29 -20.66
CA ARG A 209 -0.46 8.34 -19.75
C ARG A 209 -1.02 9.74 -19.59
N ILE A 210 -2.32 9.83 -19.71
CA ILE A 210 -3.11 10.96 -19.24
C ILE A 210 -3.94 10.44 -18.06
N THR A 211 -3.87 11.09 -16.91
CA THR A 211 -4.65 10.69 -15.74
C THR A 211 -6.14 10.73 -16.10
N PRO A 212 -6.88 9.60 -16.03
CA PRO A 212 -8.27 9.54 -16.51
C PRO A 212 -9.21 10.55 -15.83
N ILE A 213 -9.03 10.77 -14.53
CA ILE A 213 -9.81 11.75 -13.79
C ILE A 213 -9.55 13.19 -14.26
N PHE A 214 -8.30 13.52 -14.56
CA PHE A 214 -7.93 14.82 -15.09
C PHE A 214 -8.54 15.05 -16.47
N LEU A 215 -8.51 14.05 -17.33
CA LEU A 215 -9.15 14.07 -18.64
C LEU A 215 -10.67 14.32 -18.51
N GLN A 216 -11.32 13.67 -17.54
CA GLN A 216 -12.73 13.87 -17.29
C GLN A 216 -13.02 15.30 -16.80
N LEU A 217 -12.24 15.81 -15.85
CA LEU A 217 -12.36 17.18 -15.35
C LEU A 217 -12.20 18.23 -16.47
N MET A 218 -11.26 18.03 -17.41
CA MET A 218 -11.10 18.90 -18.57
C MET A 218 -12.32 18.88 -19.49
N LYS A 219 -12.93 17.70 -19.70
CA LYS A 219 -14.16 17.56 -20.49
C LYS A 219 -15.32 18.26 -19.81
N ASP A 220 -15.51 18.05 -18.52
CA ASP A 220 -16.59 18.65 -17.73
C ASP A 220 -16.51 20.19 -17.71
N LYS A 221 -15.29 20.72 -17.71
CA LYS A 221 -15.03 22.16 -17.79
C LYS A 221 -15.02 22.72 -19.22
N GLY A 222 -15.16 21.88 -20.25
CA GLY A 222 -15.17 22.30 -21.65
C GLY A 222 -13.81 22.78 -22.18
N VAL A 223 -12.71 22.47 -21.48
CA VAL A 223 -11.35 22.90 -21.85
C VAL A 223 -10.52 21.77 -22.48
N TYR A 224 -11.11 20.61 -22.73
CA TYR A 224 -10.41 19.49 -23.37
C TYR A 224 -10.20 19.75 -24.87
N THR A 225 -9.01 20.20 -25.21
CA THR A 225 -8.55 20.40 -26.59
C THR A 225 -7.13 19.91 -26.77
N LYS A 226 -6.75 19.49 -27.99
CA LYS A 226 -5.35 19.12 -28.30
C LYS A 226 -4.37 20.25 -27.98
N LYS A 227 -4.78 21.51 -28.19
CA LYS A 227 -3.97 22.69 -27.88
C LYS A 227 -3.69 22.79 -26.38
N ASN A 228 -4.71 22.60 -25.54
CA ASN A 228 -4.58 22.70 -24.09
C ASN A 228 -3.74 21.54 -23.54
N ILE A 229 -3.94 20.31 -24.03
CA ILE A 229 -3.09 19.17 -23.63
C ILE A 229 -1.62 19.46 -23.94
N LYS A 230 -1.31 19.88 -25.17
CA LYS A 230 0.06 20.23 -25.53
C LYS A 230 0.62 21.38 -24.70
N SER A 231 -0.18 22.40 -24.40
CA SER A 231 0.23 23.52 -23.56
C SER A 231 0.55 23.08 -22.12
N ILE A 232 -0.18 22.10 -21.59
CA ILE A 232 0.08 21.50 -20.28
C ILE A 232 1.38 20.68 -20.29
N GLU A 233 1.63 19.90 -21.36
CA GLU A 233 2.89 19.17 -21.54
C GLU A 233 4.08 20.13 -21.57
N ASP A 234 3.99 21.18 -22.41
CA ASP A 234 5.04 22.20 -22.57
C ASP A 234 5.31 22.96 -21.26
N ALA A 235 4.29 23.06 -20.39
CA ALA A 235 4.38 23.64 -19.05
C ALA A 235 4.73 22.60 -17.95
N PHE A 236 5.32 21.45 -18.31
CA PHE A 236 5.70 20.37 -17.41
C PHE A 236 4.57 19.82 -16.51
N GLY A 237 3.34 19.84 -17.02
CA GLY A 237 2.15 19.34 -16.33
C GLY A 237 1.37 20.41 -15.55
N SER A 238 1.83 21.68 -15.56
CA SER A 238 1.05 22.78 -14.97
C SER A 238 -0.19 23.08 -15.81
N CYS A 239 -1.36 23.16 -15.17
CA CYS A 239 -2.64 23.51 -15.80
C CYS A 239 -3.18 24.88 -15.37
N GLN A 240 -2.39 25.70 -14.67
CA GLN A 240 -2.81 27.00 -14.12
C GLN A 240 -3.17 28.04 -15.19
N HIS A 241 -2.77 27.80 -16.44
CA HIS A 241 -2.98 28.72 -17.57
C HIS A 241 -4.06 28.21 -18.55
N VAL A 242 -4.79 27.18 -18.21
CA VAL A 242 -5.83 26.52 -19.04
C VAL A 242 -7.23 26.71 -18.49
#